data_de775f9efc5c20e070333a06751da399
#
_entry.id   de775f9efc5c20e070333a06751da399
#
_cell.length_a   1.000
_cell.length_b   1.000
_cell.length_c   1.000
_cell.angle_alpha   90.00
_cell.angle_beta   90.00
_cell.angle_gamma   90.00
#
_symmetry.space_group_name_H-M   'P 1'
#
loop_
_entity.id
_entity.type
_entity.pdbx_description
1 polymer ?
#
loop_
_entity_poly.entity_id
_entity_poly.type
_entity_poly.pdbx_seq_one_letter_code
_entity_poly.pdbx_strand_id
1 'polypeptide(L)'
;MEEKPVVAIWGAGRCNDLDLEMLAPYVRFVLIDRTMEDIQAARARYGLSEAQCVCVDLRFWEIYEEEERFFETLLANGDDLHLSEYLRQVMESVAEQQPTFAGYEKAFDFSVVCGLASQLNARFAGLLQLYGKDLRRLPRTAAMMKEMNVQAAGRLMDAIMVTTSGAVF
;
A
#
# COMPACT_ATOMS: atom_id res chain seq x y z
N MET A 1 -23.05 26.85 0.63
CA MET A 1 -22.45 25.88 1.57
C MET A 1 -21.00 25.72 1.14
N GLU A 2 -20.06 25.94 2.02
CA GLU A 2 -18.64 25.63 1.72
C GLU A 2 -18.50 24.15 1.43
N GLU A 3 -17.75 23.82 0.40
CA GLU A 3 -17.46 22.43 0.05
C GLU A 3 -16.49 21.87 1.10
N LYS A 4 -16.82 20.71 1.69
CA LYS A 4 -15.97 20.09 2.69
C LYS A 4 -14.67 19.62 2.05
N PRO A 5 -13.51 19.81 2.71
CA PRO A 5 -12.24 19.30 2.21
C PRO A 5 -12.27 17.77 2.07
N VAL A 6 -11.56 17.28 1.08
CA VAL A 6 -11.43 15.85 0.75
C VAL A 6 -10.15 15.32 1.39
N VAL A 7 -10.29 14.32 2.27
CA VAL A 7 -9.18 13.65 2.94
C VAL A 7 -9.03 12.23 2.40
N ALA A 8 -7.90 11.95 1.75
CA ALA A 8 -7.54 10.61 1.33
C ALA A 8 -6.82 9.87 2.47
N ILE A 9 -7.21 8.63 2.72
CA ILE A 9 -6.59 7.74 3.71
C ILE A 9 -5.99 6.55 2.96
N TRP A 10 -4.67 6.55 2.85
CA TRP A 10 -3.88 5.53 2.16
C TRP A 10 -3.54 4.37 3.10
N GLY A 11 -3.83 3.15 2.67
CA GLY A 11 -3.72 1.96 3.51
C GLY A 11 -4.81 1.94 4.58
N ALA A 12 -6.01 2.36 4.20
CA ALA A 12 -7.12 2.57 5.12
C ALA A 12 -7.54 1.27 5.84
N GLY A 13 -7.49 0.12 5.14
CA GLY A 13 -7.97 -1.14 5.69
C GLY A 13 -9.35 -1.00 6.33
N ARG A 14 -9.51 -1.46 7.54
CA ARG A 14 -10.74 -1.30 8.33
C ARG A 14 -10.83 0.00 9.14
N CYS A 15 -9.89 0.93 8.95
CA CYS A 15 -9.79 2.19 9.70
C CYS A 15 -9.85 2.00 11.23
N ASN A 16 -9.20 0.97 11.76
CA ASN A 16 -9.23 0.69 13.19
C ASN A 16 -8.50 1.76 14.03
N ASP A 17 -7.57 2.47 13.43
CA ASP A 17 -6.70 3.46 14.08
C ASP A 17 -7.22 4.90 13.92
N LEU A 18 -8.37 5.08 13.25
CA LEU A 18 -8.95 6.39 12.96
C LEU A 18 -10.42 6.45 13.38
N ASP A 19 -10.80 7.53 14.04
CA ASP A 19 -12.20 7.83 14.37
C ASP A 19 -12.83 8.64 13.23
N LEU A 20 -13.37 7.96 12.23
CA LEU A 20 -14.00 8.60 11.08
C LEU A 20 -15.32 9.28 11.46
N GLU A 21 -16.02 8.79 12.48
CA GLU A 21 -17.29 9.37 12.93
C GLU A 21 -17.09 10.79 13.47
N MET A 22 -16.03 10.99 14.23
CA MET A 22 -15.68 12.30 14.76
C MET A 22 -15.32 13.31 13.67
N LEU A 23 -14.71 12.86 12.58
CA LEU A 23 -14.23 13.73 11.49
C LEU A 23 -15.28 13.96 10.38
N ALA A 24 -16.21 13.04 10.18
CA ALA A 24 -17.22 13.09 9.12
C ALA A 24 -18.07 14.37 9.04
N PRO A 25 -18.36 15.09 10.13
CA PRO A 25 -19.03 16.39 10.04
C PRO A 25 -18.22 17.45 9.28
N TYR A 26 -16.90 17.33 9.23
CA TYR A 26 -15.98 18.39 8.76
C TYR A 26 -15.36 18.09 7.41
N VAL A 27 -15.22 16.81 7.04
CA VAL A 27 -14.49 16.39 5.84
C VAL A 27 -15.30 15.35 5.04
N ARG A 28 -14.88 15.14 3.79
CA ARG A 28 -15.24 13.97 2.97
C ARG A 28 -14.05 13.03 2.91
N PHE A 29 -14.28 11.72 2.97
CA PHE A 29 -13.22 10.74 2.94
C PHE A 29 -13.10 10.07 1.58
N VAL A 30 -11.87 9.75 1.20
CA VAL A 30 -11.54 8.77 0.17
C VAL A 30 -10.67 7.70 0.84
N LEU A 31 -11.24 6.51 1.05
CA LEU A 31 -10.52 5.37 1.60
C LEU A 31 -9.83 4.62 0.47
N ILE A 32 -8.52 4.48 0.56
CA ILE A 32 -7.67 3.87 -0.47
C ILE A 32 -7.03 2.63 0.11
N ASP A 33 -7.36 1.48 -0.44
CA ASP A 33 -6.75 0.19 -0.09
C ASP A 33 -6.91 -0.79 -1.25
N ARG A 34 -6.02 -1.80 -1.33
CA ARG A 34 -6.14 -2.90 -2.30
C ARG A 34 -7.30 -3.85 -1.97
N THR A 35 -7.72 -3.91 -0.71
CA THR A 35 -8.80 -4.76 -0.22
C THR A 35 -10.09 -3.98 -0.14
N MET A 36 -10.83 -3.93 -1.25
CA MET A 36 -12.10 -3.19 -1.35
C MET A 36 -13.09 -3.58 -0.26
N GLU A 37 -13.15 -4.86 0.11
CA GLU A 37 -14.04 -5.38 1.16
C GLU A 37 -13.77 -4.74 2.52
N ASP A 38 -12.49 -4.53 2.89
CA ASP A 38 -12.11 -3.95 4.17
C ASP A 38 -12.50 -2.46 4.25
N ILE A 39 -12.26 -1.68 3.19
CA ILE A 39 -12.66 -0.26 3.19
C ILE A 39 -14.17 -0.07 3.09
N GLN A 40 -14.88 -0.95 2.42
CA GLN A 40 -16.35 -0.96 2.43
C GLN A 40 -16.91 -1.33 3.81
N ALA A 41 -16.29 -2.30 4.49
CA ALA A 41 -16.63 -2.66 5.87
C ALA A 41 -16.38 -1.48 6.83
N ALA A 42 -15.26 -0.75 6.65
CA ALA A 42 -14.99 0.46 7.42
C ALA A 42 -16.07 1.52 7.19
N ARG A 43 -16.42 1.83 5.95
CA ARG A 43 -17.49 2.78 5.62
C ARG A 43 -18.83 2.38 6.29
N ALA A 44 -19.20 1.11 6.20
CA ALA A 44 -20.43 0.60 6.81
C ALA A 44 -20.39 0.68 8.34
N ARG A 45 -19.28 0.32 8.96
CA ARG A 45 -19.07 0.37 10.43
C ARG A 45 -19.31 1.78 11.00
N TYR A 46 -18.85 2.81 10.31
CA TYR A 46 -18.98 4.21 10.70
C TYR A 46 -20.28 4.85 10.19
N GLY A 47 -21.16 4.09 9.54
CA GLY A 47 -22.45 4.59 9.04
C GLY A 47 -22.33 5.71 7.99
N LEU A 48 -21.22 5.75 7.25
CA LEU A 48 -20.94 6.80 6.28
C LEU A 48 -21.61 6.52 4.94
N SER A 49 -22.32 7.52 4.41
CA SER A 49 -22.91 7.47 3.07
C SER A 49 -21.83 7.57 1.99
N GLU A 50 -22.16 7.21 0.74
CA GLU A 50 -21.26 7.38 -0.41
C GLU A 50 -20.89 8.85 -0.68
N ALA A 51 -21.78 9.78 -0.35
CA ALA A 51 -21.49 11.21 -0.44
C ALA A 51 -20.44 11.68 0.59
N GLN A 52 -20.30 10.97 1.73
CA GLN A 52 -19.37 11.29 2.79
C GLN A 52 -18.04 10.50 2.66
N CYS A 53 -18.10 9.29 2.09
CA CYS A 53 -16.96 8.39 2.04
C CYS A 53 -16.98 7.54 0.77
N VAL A 54 -15.98 7.75 -0.08
CA VAL A 54 -15.73 6.94 -1.29
C VAL A 54 -14.65 5.92 -1.01
N CYS A 55 -14.84 4.69 -1.50
CA CYS A 55 -13.85 3.62 -1.42
C CYS A 55 -13.21 3.44 -2.79
N VAL A 56 -11.87 3.43 -2.86
CA VAL A 56 -11.12 3.40 -4.12
C VAL A 56 -9.96 2.42 -4.03
N ASP A 57 -9.75 1.65 -5.09
CA ASP A 57 -8.54 0.86 -5.32
C ASP A 57 -7.59 1.65 -6.23
N LEU A 58 -6.63 2.37 -5.63
CA LEU A 58 -5.56 3.05 -6.36
C LEU A 58 -4.28 2.24 -6.24
N ARG A 59 -3.77 1.77 -7.39
CA ARG A 59 -2.61 0.90 -7.47
C ARG A 59 -1.38 1.67 -7.91
N PHE A 60 -0.28 1.48 -7.21
CA PHE A 60 1.02 2.08 -7.48
C PHE A 60 2.20 1.12 -7.22
N TRP A 61 1.95 0.05 -6.46
CA TRP A 61 2.91 -1.01 -6.12
C TRP A 61 2.13 -2.30 -5.91
N GLU A 62 2.04 -3.15 -6.93
CA GLU A 62 1.24 -4.36 -6.87
C GLU A 62 2.11 -5.60 -7.08
N ILE A 63 2.19 -6.42 -6.04
CA ILE A 63 2.78 -7.75 -6.08
C ILE A 63 1.62 -8.73 -6.14
N TYR A 64 1.60 -9.57 -7.17
CA TYR A 64 0.55 -10.55 -7.37
C TYR A 64 0.78 -11.80 -6.52
N GLU A 65 -0.28 -12.54 -6.27
CA GLU A 65 -0.25 -13.75 -5.45
C GLU A 65 0.64 -14.84 -6.06
N GLU A 66 0.74 -14.89 -7.39
CA GLU A 66 1.61 -15.81 -8.11
C GLU A 66 3.09 -15.56 -7.81
N GLU A 67 3.49 -14.29 -7.69
CA GLU A 67 4.86 -13.90 -7.35
C GLU A 67 5.21 -14.31 -5.92
N GLU A 68 4.26 -14.13 -4.98
CA GLU A 68 4.42 -14.58 -3.60
C GLU A 68 4.54 -16.12 -3.51
N ARG A 69 3.68 -16.85 -4.22
CA ARG A 69 3.70 -18.33 -4.26
C ARG A 69 4.99 -18.86 -4.89
N PHE A 70 5.47 -18.23 -5.96
CA PHE A 70 6.73 -18.64 -6.56
C PHE A 70 7.91 -18.37 -5.62
N PHE A 71 7.95 -17.22 -4.95
CA PHE A 71 8.97 -16.95 -3.93
C PHE A 71 8.94 -18.00 -2.81
N GLU A 72 7.76 -18.40 -2.37
CA GLU A 72 7.59 -19.47 -1.39
C GLU A 72 8.21 -20.79 -1.85
N THR A 73 8.05 -21.16 -3.12
CA THR A 73 8.70 -22.37 -3.67
C THR A 73 10.23 -22.27 -3.66
N LEU A 74 10.78 -21.09 -3.91
CA LEU A 74 12.23 -20.84 -3.85
C LEU A 74 12.78 -20.94 -2.42
N LEU A 75 11.99 -20.57 -1.41
CA LEU A 75 12.43 -20.64 -0.01
C LEU A 75 12.75 -22.06 0.44
N ALA A 76 12.14 -23.07 -0.16
CA ALA A 76 12.42 -24.47 0.18
C ALA A 76 13.84 -24.90 -0.21
N ASN A 77 14.34 -24.47 -1.39
CA ASN A 77 15.59 -24.96 -1.95
C ASN A 77 16.54 -23.87 -2.48
N GLY A 78 16.09 -22.61 -2.53
CA GLY A 78 16.87 -21.49 -3.04
C GLY A 78 17.91 -21.00 -2.05
N ASP A 79 19.07 -20.62 -2.57
CA ASP A 79 20.10 -19.91 -1.84
C ASP A 79 19.93 -18.38 -1.92
N ASP A 80 20.82 -17.64 -1.26
CA ASP A 80 20.79 -16.18 -1.22
C ASP A 80 20.80 -15.52 -2.61
N LEU A 81 21.51 -16.13 -3.56
CA LEU A 81 21.58 -15.61 -4.93
C LEU A 81 20.24 -15.78 -5.64
N HIS A 82 19.65 -16.97 -5.62
CA HIS A 82 18.37 -17.24 -6.29
C HIS A 82 17.23 -16.40 -5.70
N LEU A 83 17.17 -16.28 -4.37
CA LEU A 83 16.17 -15.47 -3.69
C LEU A 83 16.29 -13.98 -4.06
N SER A 84 17.52 -13.44 -4.01
CA SER A 84 17.74 -12.03 -4.34
C SER A 84 17.48 -11.70 -5.82
N GLU A 85 17.84 -12.62 -6.71
CA GLU A 85 17.61 -12.48 -8.15
C GLU A 85 16.10 -12.46 -8.48
N TYR A 86 15.35 -13.33 -7.83
CA TYR A 86 13.89 -13.35 -8.00
C TYR A 86 13.23 -12.07 -7.47
N LEU A 87 13.59 -11.61 -6.27
CA LEU A 87 13.09 -10.35 -5.72
C LEU A 87 13.41 -9.17 -6.63
N ARG A 88 14.58 -9.16 -7.28
CA ARG A 88 14.95 -8.14 -8.27
C ARG A 88 14.01 -8.18 -9.48
N GLN A 89 13.69 -9.38 -10.01
CA GLN A 89 12.75 -9.52 -11.12
C GLN A 89 11.35 -9.03 -10.76
N VAL A 90 10.86 -9.35 -9.56
CA VAL A 90 9.58 -8.84 -9.04
C VAL A 90 9.60 -7.32 -8.95
N MET A 91 10.66 -6.74 -8.40
CA MET A 91 10.81 -5.29 -8.29
C MET A 91 10.81 -4.60 -9.66
N GLU A 92 11.53 -5.16 -10.64
CA GLU A 92 11.55 -4.65 -12.02
C GLU A 92 10.17 -4.75 -12.67
N SER A 93 9.46 -5.87 -12.50
CA SER A 93 8.09 -6.05 -13.00
C SER A 93 7.12 -5.03 -12.40
N VAL A 94 7.18 -4.82 -11.09
CA VAL A 94 6.35 -3.80 -10.42
C VAL A 94 6.72 -2.38 -10.87
N ALA A 95 8.00 -2.12 -11.13
CA ALA A 95 8.44 -0.81 -11.62
C ALA A 95 7.88 -0.45 -13.00
N GLU A 96 7.58 -1.42 -13.85
CA GLU A 96 6.97 -1.24 -15.17
C GLU A 96 5.45 -1.02 -15.11
N GLN A 97 4.80 -1.32 -13.99
CA GLN A 97 3.36 -1.14 -13.84
C GLN A 97 2.97 0.33 -13.92
N GLN A 98 1.89 0.61 -14.65
CA GLN A 98 1.33 1.95 -14.72
C GLN A 98 0.43 2.20 -13.50
N PRO A 99 0.66 3.30 -12.76
CA PRO A 99 -0.22 3.68 -11.65
C PRO A 99 -1.65 3.98 -12.13
N THR A 100 -2.65 3.66 -11.30
CA THR A 100 -4.07 3.86 -11.65
C THR A 100 -4.64 5.15 -11.06
N PHE A 101 -3.99 6.31 -11.31
CA PHE A 101 -4.39 7.60 -10.73
C PHE A 101 -5.22 8.48 -11.66
N ALA A 102 -5.50 8.04 -12.88
CA ALA A 102 -6.24 8.83 -13.86
C ALA A 102 -7.58 9.29 -13.28
N GLY A 103 -7.80 10.61 -13.25
CA GLY A 103 -8.99 11.24 -12.68
C GLY A 103 -8.88 11.59 -11.19
N TYR A 104 -7.74 11.32 -10.55
CA TYR A 104 -7.49 11.69 -9.15
C TYR A 104 -6.38 12.73 -8.98
N GLU A 105 -5.88 13.32 -10.08
CA GLU A 105 -4.84 14.34 -10.04
C GLU A 105 -5.31 15.56 -9.24
N LYS A 106 -4.62 15.85 -8.14
CA LYS A 106 -4.98 16.94 -7.21
C LYS A 106 -6.41 16.86 -6.66
N ALA A 107 -7.00 15.66 -6.63
CA ALA A 107 -8.38 15.44 -6.17
C ALA A 107 -8.53 15.49 -4.64
N PHE A 108 -7.43 15.39 -3.90
CA PHE A 108 -7.44 15.37 -2.44
C PHE A 108 -6.84 16.66 -1.87
N ASP A 109 -7.52 17.26 -0.90
CA ASP A 109 -6.97 18.41 -0.19
C ASP A 109 -5.91 17.98 0.81
N PHE A 110 -6.10 16.81 1.44
CA PHE A 110 -5.17 16.23 2.40
C PHE A 110 -5.02 14.74 2.19
N SER A 111 -3.83 14.21 2.51
CA SER A 111 -3.57 12.78 2.55
C SER A 111 -3.03 12.34 3.91
N VAL A 112 -3.53 11.20 4.39
CA VAL A 112 -3.08 10.52 5.61
C VAL A 112 -2.60 9.12 5.20
N VAL A 113 -1.41 8.72 5.66
CA VAL A 113 -0.83 7.39 5.39
C VAL A 113 -0.89 6.54 6.65
N CYS A 114 -1.68 5.46 6.61
CA CYS A 114 -1.89 4.57 7.74
C CYS A 114 -1.08 3.27 7.56
N GLY A 115 0.16 3.23 8.09
CA GLY A 115 0.98 2.02 8.16
C GLY A 115 1.41 1.39 6.82
N LEU A 116 0.97 1.95 5.70
CA LEU A 116 1.10 1.36 4.36
C LEU A 116 2.55 1.14 3.95
N ALA A 117 3.44 2.11 4.20
CA ALA A 117 4.83 2.03 3.78
C ALA A 117 5.58 0.81 4.36
N SER A 118 5.23 0.38 5.57
CA SER A 118 5.82 -0.81 6.22
C SER A 118 5.22 -2.12 5.72
N GLN A 119 4.09 -2.09 5.00
CA GLN A 119 3.34 -3.28 4.59
C GLN A 119 3.52 -3.66 3.12
N LEU A 120 4.04 -2.75 2.29
CA LEU A 120 4.11 -2.94 0.83
C LEU A 120 4.84 -4.23 0.40
N ASN A 121 5.87 -4.64 1.14
CA ASN A 121 6.63 -5.88 0.90
C ASN A 121 6.59 -6.84 2.10
N ALA A 122 5.68 -6.62 3.07
CA ALA A 122 5.67 -7.38 4.32
C ALA A 122 5.44 -8.89 4.12
N ARG A 123 4.75 -9.28 3.06
CA ARG A 123 4.50 -10.69 2.74
C ARG A 123 5.78 -11.46 2.44
N PHE A 124 6.71 -10.89 1.68
CA PHE A 124 8.03 -11.52 1.47
C PHE A 124 8.80 -11.67 2.76
N ALA A 125 8.79 -10.64 3.62
CA ALA A 125 9.42 -10.71 4.94
C ALA A 125 8.76 -11.77 5.83
N GLY A 126 7.43 -11.85 5.81
CA GLY A 126 6.68 -12.88 6.52
C GLY A 126 6.97 -14.30 6.05
N LEU A 127 7.09 -14.51 4.74
CA LEU A 127 7.49 -15.80 4.17
C LEU A 127 8.90 -16.19 4.59
N LEU A 128 9.88 -15.27 4.52
CA LEU A 128 11.24 -15.52 5.01
C LEU A 128 11.24 -15.97 6.47
N GLN A 129 10.48 -15.29 7.32
CA GLN A 129 10.33 -15.64 8.72
C GLN A 129 9.66 -17.00 8.91
N LEU A 130 8.58 -17.28 8.20
CA LEU A 130 7.83 -18.54 8.26
C LEU A 130 8.72 -19.74 7.92
N TYR A 131 9.61 -19.58 6.93
CA TYR A 131 10.56 -20.60 6.50
C TYR A 131 11.87 -20.59 7.29
N GLY A 132 11.94 -19.88 8.40
CA GLY A 132 13.12 -19.82 9.28
C GLY A 132 14.36 -19.24 8.62
N LYS A 133 14.21 -18.43 7.58
CA LYS A 133 15.32 -17.79 6.87
C LYS A 133 15.82 -16.58 7.65
N ASP A 134 17.05 -16.65 8.12
CA ASP A 134 17.71 -15.54 8.82
C ASP A 134 18.37 -14.59 7.80
N LEU A 135 17.86 -13.39 7.65
CA LEU A 135 18.38 -12.37 6.73
C LEU A 135 19.84 -12.00 6.99
N ARG A 136 20.36 -12.21 8.20
CA ARG A 136 21.80 -12.03 8.49
C ARG A 136 22.69 -13.03 7.74
N ARG A 137 22.12 -14.17 7.33
CA ARG A 137 22.78 -15.21 6.54
C ARG A 137 22.47 -15.10 5.04
N LEU A 138 21.61 -14.16 4.66
CA LEU A 138 21.13 -13.90 3.30
C LEU A 138 21.38 -12.43 2.92
N PRO A 139 22.64 -11.97 2.86
CA PRO A 139 22.97 -10.55 2.71
C PRO A 139 22.48 -9.94 1.40
N ARG A 140 22.44 -10.72 0.30
CA ARG A 140 21.92 -10.25 -1.01
C ARG A 140 20.40 -10.08 -0.96
N THR A 141 19.71 -11.07 -0.41
CA THR A 141 18.26 -11.02 -0.19
C THR A 141 17.88 -9.85 0.73
N ALA A 142 18.62 -9.64 1.81
CA ALA A 142 18.41 -8.51 2.72
C ALA A 142 18.61 -7.15 2.02
N ALA A 143 19.64 -7.02 1.20
CA ALA A 143 19.89 -5.80 0.42
C ALA A 143 18.77 -5.55 -0.59
N MET A 144 18.31 -6.57 -1.29
CA MET A 144 17.21 -6.47 -2.26
C MET A 144 15.89 -6.11 -1.59
N MET A 145 15.55 -6.71 -0.45
CA MET A 145 14.36 -6.35 0.33
C MET A 145 14.39 -4.88 0.77
N LYS A 146 15.55 -4.38 1.16
CA LYS A 146 15.72 -2.95 1.49
C LYS A 146 15.49 -2.06 0.28
N GLU A 147 16.04 -2.42 -0.87
CA GLU A 147 15.86 -1.67 -2.13
C GLU A 147 14.38 -1.65 -2.56
N MET A 148 13.70 -2.80 -2.52
CA MET A 148 12.26 -2.89 -2.80
C MET A 148 11.44 -1.97 -1.88
N ASN A 149 11.79 -1.90 -0.59
CA ASN A 149 11.10 -1.01 0.35
C ASN A 149 11.31 0.47 0.02
N VAL A 150 12.52 0.85 -0.39
CA VAL A 150 12.83 2.22 -0.81
C VAL A 150 12.05 2.59 -2.08
N GLN A 151 12.02 1.72 -3.08
CA GLN A 151 11.29 1.97 -4.31
C GLN A 151 9.77 2.01 -4.09
N ALA A 152 9.23 1.10 -3.29
CA ALA A 152 7.81 1.09 -2.94
C ALA A 152 7.39 2.37 -2.20
N ALA A 153 8.20 2.83 -1.25
CA ALA A 153 7.98 4.09 -0.55
C ALA A 153 8.06 5.29 -1.49
N GLY A 154 9.02 5.31 -2.42
CA GLY A 154 9.13 6.34 -3.44
C GLY A 154 7.86 6.42 -4.30
N ARG A 155 7.38 5.30 -4.82
CA ARG A 155 6.14 5.24 -5.60
C ARG A 155 4.91 5.68 -4.82
N LEU A 156 4.82 5.33 -3.53
CA LEU A 156 3.75 5.83 -2.66
C LEU A 156 3.79 7.35 -2.56
N MET A 157 4.98 7.92 -2.35
CA MET A 157 5.13 9.38 -2.28
C MET A 157 4.77 10.06 -3.60
N ASP A 158 5.17 9.49 -4.74
CA ASP A 158 4.80 10.00 -6.06
C ASP A 158 3.27 9.96 -6.25
N ALA A 159 2.61 8.86 -5.86
CA ALA A 159 1.17 8.73 -5.89
C ALA A 159 0.48 9.83 -5.08
N ILE A 160 0.94 10.05 -3.85
CA ILE A 160 0.41 11.08 -2.95
C ILE A 160 0.64 12.49 -3.54
N MET A 161 1.84 12.77 -4.05
CA MET A 161 2.18 14.07 -4.64
C MET A 161 1.35 14.40 -5.89
N VAL A 162 1.03 13.40 -6.71
CA VAL A 162 0.19 13.57 -7.88
C VAL A 162 -1.27 13.84 -7.48
N THR A 163 -1.78 13.13 -6.50
CA THR A 163 -3.21 13.13 -6.16
C THR A 163 -3.60 14.19 -5.11
N THR A 164 -2.65 14.70 -4.33
CA THR A 164 -2.90 15.63 -3.22
C THR A 164 -2.50 17.06 -3.59
N SER A 165 -3.34 18.03 -3.25
CA SER A 165 -3.09 19.47 -3.45
C SER A 165 -2.52 20.16 -2.22
N GLY A 166 -2.83 19.66 -1.01
CA GLY A 166 -2.47 20.26 0.28
C GLY A 166 -1.43 19.45 1.06
N ALA A 167 -1.65 19.27 2.36
CA ALA A 167 -0.69 18.64 3.26
C ALA A 167 -0.82 17.09 3.31
N VAL A 168 0.29 16.45 3.67
CA VAL A 168 0.41 15.00 3.90
C VAL A 168 0.79 14.75 5.36
N PHE A 169 0.11 13.80 6.00
CA PHE A 169 0.27 13.42 7.40
C PHE A 169 0.52 11.92 7.58
#